data_045b22cefc216f7948deb06049de1665
#
_entry.id   045b22cefc216f7948deb06049de1665
#
_cell.length_a   1.000
_cell.length_b   1.000
_cell.length_c   1.000
_cell.angle_alpha   90.00
_cell.angle_beta   90.00
_cell.angle_gamma   90.00
#
_symmetry.space_group_name_H-M   'P 1'
#
loop_
_entity.id
_entity.type
_entity.pdbx_description
1 polymer ?
#
loop_
_entity_poly.entity_id
_entity_poly.type
_entity_poly.pdbx_seq_one_letter_code
_entity_poly.pdbx_strand_id
1 'polypeptide(L)'
;MKNEEYKKLSIDEFTKAAGRYESNHAGIYEMCKKDYPDILAELEKEPLRELLDAGCGPAPMISLLSEKYPDRHYTGLDLTPAMIEQAKKKDIPNATFVVGDCENFPFENDSFDAIICSMSFHHYPDPQAFFDSVKRCLRPNGRLILRDVTSDNKVLVWLMNTLEMPLANICGHGDVRVPTRDVVMKCCRKAGLKVEKFEIRKGMRLHCVVRKQ
;
A
#
# COMPACT_ATOMS: atom_id res chain seq x y z
N MET A 1 20.33 6.00 -5.72
CA MET A 1 20.25 4.55 -5.38
C MET A 1 19.56 3.80 -6.51
N LYS A 2 19.91 2.53 -6.70
CA LYS A 2 19.20 1.63 -7.64
C LYS A 2 17.94 1.08 -6.99
N ASN A 3 16.95 0.62 -7.79
CA ASN A 3 15.69 0.08 -7.27
C ASN A 3 15.89 -1.03 -6.23
N GLU A 4 16.80 -1.95 -6.49
CA GLU A 4 17.12 -3.06 -5.59
C GLU A 4 17.71 -2.62 -4.24
N GLU A 5 18.42 -1.49 -4.21
CA GLU A 5 18.97 -0.94 -2.97
C GLU A 5 17.87 -0.41 -2.05
N TYR A 6 16.86 0.28 -2.63
CA TYR A 6 15.67 0.72 -1.86
C TYR A 6 14.88 -0.46 -1.31
N LYS A 7 14.63 -1.48 -2.13
CA LYS A 7 13.91 -2.70 -1.70
C LYS A 7 14.64 -3.41 -0.56
N LYS A 8 15.97 -3.50 -0.67
CA LYS A 8 16.78 -4.08 0.40
C LYS A 8 16.68 -3.29 1.70
N LEU A 9 16.76 -1.96 1.65
CA LEU A 9 16.58 -1.11 2.84
C LEU A 9 15.22 -1.32 3.48
N SER A 10 14.14 -1.34 2.69
CA SER A 10 12.79 -1.62 3.18
C SER A 10 12.70 -3.00 3.86
N ILE A 11 13.25 -4.04 3.24
CA ILE A 11 13.28 -5.38 3.85
C ILE A 11 14.04 -5.37 5.19
N ASP A 12 15.22 -4.74 5.24
CA ASP A 12 16.05 -4.68 6.43
C ASP A 12 15.36 -3.89 7.57
N GLU A 13 14.72 -2.77 7.25
CA GLU A 13 13.96 -1.94 8.19
C GLU A 13 12.77 -2.70 8.77
N PHE A 14 11.90 -3.22 7.90
CA PHE A 14 10.68 -3.90 8.31
C PHE A 14 10.91 -5.27 8.93
N THR A 15 12.01 -5.94 8.61
CA THR A 15 12.45 -7.14 9.34
C THR A 15 12.73 -6.82 10.82
N LYS A 16 13.41 -5.71 11.10
CA LYS A 16 13.69 -5.26 12.48
C LYS A 16 12.40 -4.82 13.21
N ALA A 17 11.44 -4.27 12.47
CA ALA A 17 10.18 -3.78 13.02
C ALA A 17 9.12 -4.88 13.24
N ALA A 18 9.16 -5.99 12.51
CA ALA A 18 8.07 -6.96 12.38
C ALA A 18 7.50 -7.45 13.72
N GLY A 19 8.37 -7.85 14.67
CA GLY A 19 7.91 -8.36 15.97
C GLY A 19 7.31 -7.32 16.92
N ARG A 20 7.44 -6.02 16.59
CA ARG A 20 6.99 -4.90 17.44
C ARG A 20 6.05 -3.94 16.73
N TYR A 21 5.72 -4.22 15.48
CA TYR A 21 4.99 -3.28 14.61
C TYR A 21 3.67 -2.82 15.21
N GLU A 22 2.88 -3.71 15.79
CA GLU A 22 1.56 -3.40 16.38
C GLU A 22 1.62 -3.07 17.89
N SER A 23 2.67 -3.47 18.60
CA SER A 23 2.69 -3.42 20.05
C SER A 23 3.28 -2.17 20.65
N ASN A 24 3.96 -1.33 19.96
CA ASN A 24 4.46 -0.03 20.47
C ASN A 24 5.48 0.66 19.55
N HIS A 25 5.56 0.39 18.30
CA HIS A 25 6.56 1.07 17.51
C HIS A 25 6.04 2.42 17.06
N ALA A 26 6.14 3.32 18.03
CA ALA A 26 6.33 4.74 17.83
C ALA A 26 5.63 5.32 16.60
N GLY A 27 4.31 5.42 16.65
CA GLY A 27 3.62 6.30 15.74
C GLY A 27 3.33 5.75 14.34
N ILE A 28 4.10 4.83 13.78
CA ILE A 28 3.86 4.32 12.40
C ILE A 28 2.53 3.57 12.34
N TYR A 29 2.32 2.59 13.21
CA TYR A 29 1.07 1.84 13.25
C TYR A 29 -0.14 2.72 13.57
N GLU A 30 -0.01 3.59 14.57
CA GLU A 30 -1.07 4.56 14.92
C GLU A 30 -1.33 5.57 13.79
N MET A 31 -0.31 5.88 13.00
CA MET A 31 -0.46 6.70 11.80
C MET A 31 -1.23 5.95 10.71
N CYS A 32 -0.91 4.67 10.46
CA CYS A 32 -1.61 3.83 9.49
C CYS A 32 -3.08 3.64 9.86
N LYS A 33 -3.41 3.43 11.14
CA LYS A 33 -4.79 3.27 11.64
C LYS A 33 -5.69 4.47 11.31
N LYS A 34 -5.14 5.67 11.15
CA LYS A 34 -5.91 6.86 10.76
C LYS A 34 -6.52 6.75 9.36
N ASP A 35 -6.01 5.87 8.51
CA ASP A 35 -6.54 5.62 7.17
C ASP A 35 -7.69 4.61 7.15
N TYR A 36 -7.82 3.77 8.17
CA TYR A 36 -8.77 2.65 8.19
C TYR A 36 -10.23 3.07 8.01
N PRO A 37 -10.74 4.13 8.67
CA PRO A 37 -12.12 4.57 8.45
C PRO A 37 -12.40 4.96 6.99
N ASP A 38 -11.45 5.60 6.33
CA ASP A 38 -11.58 6.01 4.93
C ASP A 38 -11.53 4.82 3.98
N ILE A 39 -10.67 3.84 4.25
CA ILE A 39 -10.59 2.59 3.47
C ILE A 39 -11.91 1.82 3.62
N LEU A 40 -12.39 1.63 4.85
CA LEU A 40 -13.66 0.96 5.11
C LEU A 40 -14.82 1.63 4.36
N ALA A 41 -14.93 2.96 4.46
CA ALA A 41 -15.98 3.72 3.80
C ALA A 41 -15.95 3.58 2.26
N GLU A 42 -14.76 3.43 1.65
CA GLU A 42 -14.66 3.16 0.21
C GLU A 42 -15.00 1.69 -0.12
N LEU A 43 -14.57 0.73 0.70
CA LEU A 43 -14.87 -0.69 0.50
C LEU A 43 -16.37 -1.03 0.66
N GLU A 44 -17.09 -0.25 1.46
CA GLU A 44 -18.54 -0.43 1.70
C GLU A 44 -19.44 0.09 0.58
N LYS A 45 -18.91 0.91 -0.34
CA LYS A 45 -19.72 1.49 -1.43
C LYS A 45 -20.20 0.48 -2.44
N GLU A 46 -19.46 -0.59 -2.63
CA GLU A 46 -19.75 -1.60 -3.64
C GLU A 46 -19.42 -2.98 -3.11
N PRO A 47 -20.21 -4.02 -3.49
CA PRO A 47 -19.92 -5.39 -3.14
C PRO A 47 -18.52 -5.81 -3.61
N LEU A 48 -17.84 -6.60 -2.80
CA LEU A 48 -16.58 -7.25 -3.15
C LEU A 48 -16.46 -8.58 -2.43
N ARG A 49 -15.71 -9.50 -3.00
CA ARG A 49 -15.44 -10.81 -2.43
C ARG A 49 -13.93 -11.06 -2.29
N GLU A 50 -13.17 -10.71 -3.29
CA GLU A 50 -11.72 -10.93 -3.35
C GLU A 50 -10.98 -9.59 -3.14
N LEU A 51 -10.21 -9.47 -2.07
CA LEU A 51 -9.47 -8.26 -1.72
C LEU A 51 -7.98 -8.56 -1.56
N LEU A 52 -7.16 -7.72 -2.20
CA LEU A 52 -5.70 -7.68 -2.00
C LEU A 52 -5.32 -6.48 -1.12
N ASP A 53 -4.50 -6.72 -0.11
CA ASP A 53 -3.77 -5.69 0.64
C ASP A 53 -2.30 -5.70 0.20
N ALA A 54 -1.92 -4.70 -0.59
CA ALA A 54 -0.59 -4.54 -1.18
C ALA A 54 0.32 -3.72 -0.24
N GLY A 55 1.34 -4.37 0.31
CA GLY A 55 2.15 -3.88 1.42
C GLY A 55 1.41 -4.07 2.75
N CYS A 56 0.91 -5.30 2.98
CA CYS A 56 0.02 -5.59 4.11
C CYS A 56 0.71 -5.56 5.49
N GLY A 57 2.05 -5.58 5.53
CA GLY A 57 2.80 -5.71 6.77
C GLY A 57 2.37 -6.96 7.54
N PRO A 58 2.18 -6.88 8.89
CA PRO A 58 1.68 -7.97 9.71
C PRO A 58 0.14 -8.10 9.63
N ALA A 59 -0.49 -7.58 8.59
CA ALA A 59 -1.90 -7.68 8.24
C ALA A 59 -2.90 -7.10 9.28
N PRO A 60 -2.68 -5.93 9.87
CA PRO A 60 -3.65 -5.37 10.81
C PRO A 60 -4.96 -4.97 10.15
N MET A 61 -4.92 -4.50 8.88
CA MET A 61 -6.12 -4.13 8.13
C MET A 61 -6.94 -5.37 7.74
N ILE A 62 -6.28 -6.45 7.30
CA ILE A 62 -6.94 -7.72 7.00
C ILE A 62 -7.61 -8.30 8.26
N SER A 63 -6.94 -8.22 9.44
CA SER A 63 -7.55 -8.63 10.71
C SER A 63 -8.87 -7.91 10.97
N LEU A 64 -8.86 -6.58 10.86
CA LEU A 64 -10.07 -5.77 11.05
C LEU A 64 -11.17 -6.10 10.03
N LEU A 65 -10.80 -6.30 8.77
CA LEU A 65 -11.74 -6.60 7.70
C LEU A 65 -12.34 -8.00 7.84
N SER A 66 -11.56 -9.01 8.22
CA SER A 66 -12.04 -10.38 8.39
C SER A 66 -13.02 -10.53 9.56
N GLU A 67 -12.82 -9.79 10.64
CA GLU A 67 -13.79 -9.72 11.75
C GLU A 67 -15.11 -9.09 11.31
N LYS A 68 -15.04 -8.02 10.50
CA LYS A 68 -16.24 -7.29 10.05
C LYS A 68 -16.97 -7.97 8.90
N TYR A 69 -16.23 -8.65 8.00
CA TYR A 69 -16.76 -9.26 6.78
C TYR A 69 -16.19 -10.67 6.59
N PRO A 70 -16.63 -11.66 7.39
CA PRO A 70 -16.03 -13.00 7.41
C PRO A 70 -16.25 -13.81 6.12
N ASP A 71 -17.22 -13.40 5.28
CA ASP A 71 -17.53 -14.09 4.00
C ASP A 71 -16.64 -13.64 2.83
N ARG A 72 -15.73 -12.68 3.05
CA ARG A 72 -14.79 -12.22 2.03
C ARG A 72 -13.51 -13.01 2.08
N HIS A 73 -12.79 -13.04 0.96
CA HIS A 73 -11.44 -13.59 0.89
C HIS A 73 -10.41 -12.47 0.85
N TYR A 74 -9.33 -12.67 1.59
CA TYR A 74 -8.28 -11.69 1.75
C TYR A 74 -6.94 -12.24 1.31
N THR A 75 -6.20 -11.47 0.55
CA THR A 75 -4.81 -11.76 0.23
C THR A 75 -3.94 -10.62 0.73
N GLY A 76 -2.92 -10.94 1.51
CA GLY A 76 -1.89 -10.00 1.93
C GLY A 76 -0.61 -10.23 1.14
N LEU A 77 -0.06 -9.18 0.54
CA LEU A 77 1.23 -9.20 -0.14
C LEU A 77 2.19 -8.24 0.56
N ASP A 78 3.36 -8.69 0.91
CA ASP A 78 4.44 -7.86 1.46
C ASP A 78 5.80 -8.33 0.97
N LEU A 79 6.71 -7.39 0.75
CA LEU A 79 8.06 -7.68 0.30
C LEU A 79 8.91 -8.34 1.39
N THR A 80 8.57 -8.09 2.67
CA THR A 80 9.34 -8.49 3.84
C THR A 80 8.87 -9.84 4.40
N PRO A 81 9.68 -10.92 4.31
CA PRO A 81 9.31 -12.24 4.84
C PRO A 81 8.90 -12.21 6.32
N ALA A 82 9.61 -11.45 7.14
CA ALA A 82 9.32 -11.34 8.58
C ALA A 82 7.94 -10.73 8.86
N MET A 83 7.45 -9.80 8.04
CA MET A 83 6.09 -9.26 8.13
C MET A 83 5.04 -10.33 7.81
N ILE A 84 5.25 -11.09 6.74
CA ILE A 84 4.35 -12.19 6.34
C ILE A 84 4.34 -13.29 7.41
N GLU A 85 5.46 -13.59 8.05
CA GLU A 85 5.49 -14.53 9.19
C GLU A 85 4.61 -14.05 10.36
N GLN A 86 4.64 -12.75 10.68
CA GLN A 86 3.75 -12.20 11.72
C GLN A 86 2.28 -12.25 11.28
N ALA A 87 1.98 -11.92 10.02
CA ALA A 87 0.63 -12.01 9.48
C ALA A 87 0.07 -13.44 9.58
N LYS A 88 0.84 -14.44 9.21
CA LYS A 88 0.45 -15.86 9.29
C LYS A 88 0.18 -16.34 10.71
N LYS A 89 0.90 -15.81 11.72
CA LYS A 89 0.68 -16.17 13.14
C LYS A 89 -0.69 -15.75 13.67
N LYS A 90 -1.37 -14.83 13.00
CA LYS A 90 -2.71 -14.37 13.41
C LYS A 90 -3.82 -15.37 13.08
N ASP A 91 -3.52 -16.37 12.26
CA ASP A 91 -4.46 -17.43 11.85
C ASP A 91 -5.83 -16.87 11.40
N ILE A 92 -5.79 -15.85 10.54
CA ILE A 92 -6.99 -15.14 10.09
C ILE A 92 -7.77 -16.02 9.12
N PRO A 93 -9.04 -16.34 9.40
CA PRO A 93 -9.88 -17.12 8.49
C PRO A 93 -10.00 -16.43 7.11
N ASN A 94 -10.03 -17.24 6.04
CA ASN A 94 -10.17 -16.76 4.65
C ASN A 94 -9.09 -15.75 4.20
N ALA A 95 -7.90 -15.78 4.84
CA ALA A 95 -6.78 -14.94 4.47
C ALA A 95 -5.59 -15.79 3.99
N THR A 96 -4.94 -15.34 2.92
CA THR A 96 -3.71 -15.89 2.38
C THR A 96 -2.61 -14.83 2.40
N PHE A 97 -1.39 -15.20 2.82
CA PHE A 97 -0.28 -14.27 2.91
C PHE A 97 0.90 -14.72 2.07
N VAL A 98 1.37 -13.83 1.19
CA VAL A 98 2.39 -14.10 0.18
C VAL A 98 3.55 -13.11 0.33
N VAL A 99 4.78 -13.62 0.34
CA VAL A 99 5.97 -12.78 0.18
C VAL A 99 6.12 -12.44 -1.30
N GLY A 100 6.15 -11.15 -1.63
CA GLY A 100 6.28 -10.73 -3.02
C GLY A 100 6.37 -9.23 -3.19
N ASP A 101 6.70 -8.83 -4.40
CA ASP A 101 6.95 -7.45 -4.79
C ASP A 101 5.68 -6.79 -5.32
N CYS A 102 5.30 -5.65 -4.72
CA CYS A 102 4.15 -4.88 -5.17
C CYS A 102 4.35 -4.23 -6.56
N GLU A 103 5.56 -4.18 -7.05
CA GLU A 103 5.82 -3.76 -8.44
C GLU A 103 5.62 -4.90 -9.45
N ASN A 104 5.51 -6.16 -8.98
CA ASN A 104 5.26 -7.33 -9.82
C ASN A 104 4.41 -8.35 -9.06
N PHE A 105 3.10 -8.13 -8.99
CA PHE A 105 2.18 -9.00 -8.26
C PHE A 105 2.25 -10.45 -8.77
N PRO A 106 2.47 -11.44 -7.89
CA PRO A 106 2.54 -12.86 -8.27
C PRO A 106 1.15 -13.50 -8.37
N PHE A 107 0.19 -12.79 -8.95
CA PHE A 107 -1.20 -13.24 -9.07
C PHE A 107 -1.66 -13.25 -10.52
N GLU A 108 -2.67 -14.05 -10.79
CA GLU A 108 -3.30 -14.13 -12.11
C GLU A 108 -4.04 -12.82 -12.47
N ASN A 109 -4.34 -12.66 -13.75
CA ASN A 109 -5.14 -11.55 -14.23
C ASN A 109 -6.56 -11.62 -13.63
N ASP A 110 -7.18 -10.46 -13.42
CA ASP A 110 -8.58 -10.35 -13.00
C ASP A 110 -8.92 -11.14 -11.71
N SER A 111 -7.99 -11.15 -10.74
CA SER A 111 -8.12 -11.90 -9.49
C SER A 111 -8.92 -11.16 -8.42
N PHE A 112 -8.86 -9.84 -8.37
CA PHE A 112 -9.36 -9.05 -7.24
C PHE A 112 -10.45 -8.06 -7.62
N ASP A 113 -11.49 -7.96 -6.78
CA ASP A 113 -12.53 -6.93 -6.87
C ASP A 113 -12.03 -5.58 -6.36
N ALA A 114 -11.18 -5.62 -5.34
CA ALA A 114 -10.55 -4.45 -4.76
C ALA A 114 -9.10 -4.72 -4.37
N ILE A 115 -8.26 -3.70 -4.52
CA ILE A 115 -6.89 -3.66 -4.00
C ILE A 115 -6.82 -2.46 -3.04
N ILE A 116 -6.26 -2.65 -1.87
CA ILE A 116 -5.86 -1.55 -0.99
C ILE A 116 -4.33 -1.46 -0.96
N CYS A 117 -3.83 -0.24 -0.82
CA CYS A 117 -2.42 0.03 -0.56
C CYS A 117 -2.36 1.20 0.41
N SER A 118 -1.94 0.94 1.65
CA SER A 118 -1.96 1.93 2.72
C SER A 118 -0.58 2.09 3.34
N MET A 119 -0.02 3.30 3.27
CA MET A 119 1.28 3.65 3.83
C MET A 119 2.41 2.72 3.38
N SER A 120 2.42 2.40 2.09
CA SER A 120 3.40 1.49 1.49
C SER A 120 3.91 1.98 0.13
N PHE A 121 3.09 2.72 -0.64
CA PHE A 121 3.43 3.12 -2.01
C PHE A 121 4.67 4.05 -2.09
N HIS A 122 4.96 4.83 -1.05
CA HIS A 122 6.16 5.67 -0.99
C HIS A 122 7.48 4.88 -0.95
N HIS A 123 7.42 3.57 -0.67
CA HIS A 123 8.57 2.66 -0.73
C HIS A 123 8.80 2.04 -2.12
N TYR A 124 7.94 2.29 -3.13
CA TYR A 124 8.04 1.64 -4.43
C TYR A 124 8.91 2.46 -5.41
N PRO A 125 10.12 1.98 -5.77
CA PRO A 125 11.01 2.70 -6.68
C PRO A 125 10.47 2.81 -8.11
N ASP A 126 9.67 1.84 -8.57
CA ASP A 126 8.98 1.89 -9.87
C ASP A 126 7.45 1.98 -9.69
N PRO A 127 6.90 3.18 -9.50
CA PRO A 127 5.46 3.37 -9.37
C PRO A 127 4.66 2.95 -10.61
N GLN A 128 5.27 2.96 -11.81
CA GLN A 128 4.58 2.50 -13.01
C GLN A 128 4.33 0.99 -12.96
N ALA A 129 5.34 0.21 -12.59
CA ALA A 129 5.23 -1.24 -12.45
C ALA A 129 4.14 -1.64 -11.44
N PHE A 130 4.00 -0.89 -10.33
CA PHE A 130 2.89 -1.07 -9.38
C PHE A 130 1.52 -0.88 -10.05
N PHE A 131 1.30 0.25 -10.76
CA PHE A 131 0.01 0.50 -11.41
C PHE A 131 -0.28 -0.48 -12.56
N ASP A 132 0.75 -0.97 -13.26
CA ASP A 132 0.60 -2.01 -14.29
C ASP A 132 0.17 -3.35 -13.65
N SER A 133 0.75 -3.71 -12.50
CA SER A 133 0.34 -4.87 -11.70
C SER A 133 -1.10 -4.73 -11.18
N VAL A 134 -1.47 -3.54 -10.67
CA VAL A 134 -2.85 -3.21 -10.27
C VAL A 134 -3.82 -3.39 -11.44
N LYS A 135 -3.51 -2.81 -12.63
CA LYS A 135 -4.37 -2.96 -13.82
C LYS A 135 -4.58 -4.40 -14.21
N ARG A 136 -3.50 -5.19 -14.18
CA ARG A 136 -3.55 -6.61 -14.55
C ARG A 136 -4.40 -7.43 -13.61
N CYS A 137 -4.23 -7.25 -12.29
CA CYS A 137 -4.86 -8.10 -11.29
C CYS A 137 -6.26 -7.67 -10.84
N LEU A 138 -6.65 -6.41 -11.06
CA LEU A 138 -8.03 -5.98 -10.85
C LEU A 138 -8.96 -6.64 -11.87
N ARG A 139 -10.12 -7.08 -11.43
CA ARG A 139 -11.25 -7.45 -12.31
C ARG A 139 -11.79 -6.23 -13.05
N PRO A 140 -12.50 -6.41 -14.17
CA PRO A 140 -13.25 -5.32 -14.79
C PRO A 140 -14.14 -4.60 -13.75
N ASN A 141 -14.11 -3.27 -13.75
CA ASN A 141 -14.73 -2.41 -12.75
C ASN A 141 -14.17 -2.53 -11.32
N GLY A 142 -13.14 -3.34 -11.10
CA GLY A 142 -12.43 -3.40 -9.82
C GLY A 142 -11.70 -2.09 -9.49
N ARG A 143 -11.40 -1.84 -8.21
CA ARG A 143 -10.85 -0.57 -7.74
C ARG A 143 -9.63 -0.73 -6.85
N LEU A 144 -8.69 0.22 -6.99
CA LEU A 144 -7.61 0.44 -6.03
C LEU A 144 -8.01 1.58 -5.08
N ILE A 145 -7.81 1.38 -3.79
CA ILE A 145 -7.87 2.41 -2.76
C ILE A 145 -6.44 2.64 -2.27
N LEU A 146 -5.87 3.79 -2.64
CA LEU A 146 -4.50 4.17 -2.29
C LEU A 146 -4.52 5.23 -1.19
N ARG A 147 -3.88 4.92 -0.07
CA ARG A 147 -3.65 5.80 1.06
C ARG A 147 -2.16 5.96 1.30
N ASP A 148 -1.67 7.20 1.39
CA ASP A 148 -0.26 7.46 1.62
C ASP A 148 -0.06 8.89 2.16
N VAL A 149 1.18 9.27 2.39
CA VAL A 149 1.58 10.64 2.70
C VAL A 149 1.71 11.45 1.39
N THR A 150 1.14 12.64 1.32
CA THR A 150 1.33 13.58 0.19
C THR A 150 1.04 15.02 0.60
N SER A 151 1.40 16.00 -0.25
CA SER A 151 1.07 17.40 -0.04
C SER A 151 0.88 18.14 -1.37
N ASP A 152 0.01 19.17 -1.36
CA ASP A 152 -0.09 20.12 -2.48
C ASP A 152 0.99 21.20 -2.45
N ASN A 153 1.71 21.33 -1.33
CA ASN A 153 2.82 22.27 -1.21
C ASN A 153 4.05 21.71 -1.96
N LYS A 154 4.27 22.22 -3.16
CA LYS A 154 5.37 21.77 -4.03
C LYS A 154 6.76 21.97 -3.40
N VAL A 155 6.95 23.04 -2.63
CA VAL A 155 8.22 23.31 -1.94
C VAL A 155 8.45 22.27 -0.84
N LEU A 156 7.42 21.96 -0.05
CA LEU A 156 7.50 20.93 0.99
C LEU A 156 7.81 19.56 0.39
N VAL A 157 7.09 19.16 -0.65
CA VAL A 157 7.33 17.87 -1.34
C VAL A 157 8.74 17.82 -1.95
N TRP A 158 9.21 18.93 -2.52
CA TRP A 158 10.58 19.01 -3.03
C TRP A 158 11.61 18.84 -1.90
N LEU A 159 11.45 19.51 -0.76
CA LEU A 159 12.31 19.36 0.42
C LEU A 159 12.31 17.91 0.93
N MET A 160 11.12 17.30 1.08
CA MET A 160 11.01 15.90 1.51
C MET A 160 11.76 14.96 0.56
N ASN A 161 11.54 15.09 -0.74
CA ASN A 161 12.16 14.21 -1.73
C ASN A 161 13.67 14.45 -1.94
N THR A 162 14.18 15.66 -1.67
CA THR A 162 15.59 16.00 -1.94
C THR A 162 16.47 15.98 -0.70
N LEU A 163 15.90 16.13 0.49
CA LEU A 163 16.65 16.16 1.75
C LEU A 163 16.20 15.07 2.73
N GLU A 164 14.92 15.01 3.06
CA GLU A 164 14.41 14.11 4.11
C GLU A 164 14.56 12.64 3.71
N MET A 165 14.04 12.24 2.55
CA MET A 165 14.12 10.86 2.07
C MET A 165 15.56 10.36 1.89
N PRO A 166 16.49 11.11 1.24
CA PRO A 166 17.89 10.70 1.17
C PRO A 166 18.56 10.56 2.53
N LEU A 167 18.27 11.45 3.49
CA LEU A 167 18.79 11.35 4.86
C LEU A 167 18.22 10.14 5.59
N ALA A 168 16.90 9.89 5.47
CA ALA A 168 16.26 8.71 6.02
C ALA A 168 16.89 7.42 5.49
N ASN A 169 17.19 7.35 4.19
CA ASN A 169 17.85 6.20 3.58
C ASN A 169 19.28 5.98 4.10
N ILE A 170 20.03 7.05 4.43
CA ILE A 170 21.32 6.92 5.11
C ILE A 170 21.16 6.30 6.51
N CYS A 171 20.03 6.57 7.16
CA CYS A 171 19.66 5.98 8.46
C CYS A 171 19.06 4.58 8.35
N GLY A 172 18.90 4.03 7.13
CA GLY A 172 18.46 2.66 6.89
C GLY A 172 16.96 2.52 6.63
N HIS A 173 16.25 3.63 6.31
CA HIS A 173 14.87 3.60 5.83
C HIS A 173 14.82 3.35 4.31
N GLY A 174 13.76 2.70 3.86
CA GLY A 174 13.59 2.38 2.44
C GLY A 174 12.66 3.34 1.69
N ASP A 175 12.52 4.58 2.16
CA ASP A 175 11.67 5.60 1.56
C ASP A 175 12.21 6.07 0.21
N VAL A 176 11.39 6.05 -0.83
CA VAL A 176 11.80 6.46 -2.17
C VAL A 176 11.37 7.88 -2.47
N ARG A 177 10.09 8.16 -2.28
CA ARG A 177 9.50 9.47 -2.60
C ARG A 177 8.12 9.67 -1.98
N VAL A 178 7.79 10.92 -1.71
CA VAL A 178 6.40 11.33 -1.48
C VAL A 178 5.65 11.26 -2.81
N PRO A 179 4.59 10.44 -2.94
CA PRO A 179 3.78 10.38 -4.16
C PRO A 179 3.03 11.69 -4.39
N THR A 180 3.17 12.24 -5.59
CA THR A 180 2.47 13.46 -6.00
C THR A 180 1.27 13.14 -6.89
N ARG A 181 0.32 14.09 -7.01
CA ARG A 181 -0.79 13.98 -7.96
C ARG A 181 -0.28 13.68 -9.37
N ASP A 182 0.75 14.39 -9.83
CA ASP A 182 1.29 14.23 -11.18
C ASP A 182 1.84 12.82 -11.43
N VAL A 183 2.54 12.24 -10.46
CA VAL A 183 3.05 10.86 -10.54
C VAL A 183 1.89 9.87 -10.64
N VAL A 184 0.91 9.95 -9.73
CA VAL A 184 -0.24 9.04 -9.72
C VAL A 184 -1.05 9.15 -11.01
N MET A 185 -1.40 10.38 -11.44
CA MET A 185 -2.17 10.62 -12.67
C MET A 185 -1.44 10.12 -13.91
N LYS A 186 -0.12 10.32 -13.98
CA LYS A 186 0.71 9.85 -15.10
C LYS A 186 0.75 8.32 -15.17
N CYS A 187 1.00 7.65 -14.03
CA CYS A 187 1.06 6.19 -13.98
C CYS A 187 -0.31 5.56 -14.29
N CYS A 188 -1.39 6.05 -13.69
CA CYS A 188 -2.75 5.57 -13.99
C CYS A 188 -3.09 5.70 -15.49
N ARG A 189 -2.80 6.86 -16.10
CA ARG A 189 -3.05 7.08 -17.54
C ARG A 189 -2.28 6.09 -18.41
N LYS A 190 -0.99 5.85 -18.09
CA LYS A 190 -0.17 4.89 -18.83
C LYS A 190 -0.67 3.45 -18.69
N ALA A 191 -1.12 3.07 -17.49
CA ALA A 191 -1.69 1.75 -17.22
C ALA A 191 -3.12 1.59 -17.76
N GLY A 192 -3.76 2.64 -18.29
CA GLY A 192 -5.16 2.60 -18.74
C GLY A 192 -6.14 2.45 -17.56
N LEU A 193 -5.84 3.09 -16.45
CA LEU A 193 -6.66 3.17 -15.25
C LEU A 193 -7.32 4.55 -15.14
N LYS A 194 -8.52 4.62 -14.59
CA LYS A 194 -9.26 5.86 -14.36
C LYS A 194 -9.14 6.29 -12.90
N VAL A 195 -8.63 7.47 -12.66
CA VAL A 195 -8.66 8.09 -11.31
C VAL A 195 -10.06 8.67 -11.08
N GLU A 196 -10.79 8.13 -10.12
CA GLU A 196 -12.13 8.60 -9.73
C GLU A 196 -12.08 9.64 -8.62
N LYS A 197 -11.11 9.49 -7.72
CA LYS A 197 -10.93 10.38 -6.60
C LYS A 197 -9.45 10.62 -6.34
N PHE A 198 -9.05 11.84 -6.07
CA PHE A 198 -7.74 12.22 -5.58
C PHE A 198 -7.91 13.41 -4.63
N GLU A 199 -7.80 13.14 -3.34
CA GLU A 199 -7.97 14.11 -2.27
C GLU A 199 -6.73 14.13 -1.38
N ILE A 200 -6.39 15.30 -0.87
CA ILE A 200 -5.41 15.44 0.21
C ILE A 200 -6.18 15.83 1.46
N ARG A 201 -6.20 14.93 2.43
CA ARG A 201 -6.91 15.10 3.68
C ARG A 201 -6.01 15.68 4.77
N LYS A 202 -6.61 16.08 5.90
CA LYS A 202 -5.88 16.64 7.04
C LYS A 202 -4.70 15.75 7.44
N GLY A 203 -3.54 16.37 7.70
CA GLY A 203 -2.33 15.65 8.07
C GLY A 203 -1.56 15.06 6.89
N MET A 204 -1.66 15.71 5.70
CA MET A 204 -0.94 15.30 4.49
C MET A 204 -1.31 13.87 4.02
N ARG A 205 -2.57 13.47 4.18
CA ARG A 205 -3.03 12.10 3.88
C ARG A 205 -3.64 12.04 2.48
N LEU A 206 -2.95 11.35 1.57
CA LEU A 206 -3.51 10.98 0.26
C LEU A 206 -4.71 10.06 0.44
N HIS A 207 -5.79 10.37 -0.26
CA HIS A 207 -6.92 9.47 -0.48
C HIS A 207 -7.24 9.42 -1.97
N CYS A 208 -6.88 8.32 -2.61
CA CYS A 208 -7.03 8.14 -4.04
C CYS A 208 -7.80 6.86 -4.34
N VAL A 209 -8.81 6.96 -5.20
CA VAL A 209 -9.57 5.81 -5.72
C VAL A 209 -9.36 5.74 -7.22
N VAL A 210 -8.94 4.57 -7.67
CA VAL A 210 -8.60 4.30 -9.08
C VAL A 210 -9.39 3.09 -9.54
N ARG A 211 -9.95 3.13 -10.75
CA ARG A 211 -10.78 2.06 -11.31
C ARG A 211 -10.20 1.46 -12.58
N LYS A 212 -10.30 0.14 -12.70
CA LYS A 212 -10.12 -0.57 -13.96
C LYS A 212 -11.38 -0.45 -14.80
N GLN A 213 -11.25 0.13 -15.99
CA GLN A 213 -12.31 0.16 -17.01
C GLN A 213 -12.23 -1.06 -17.90
#